data_92fcb60383257ec63d7e24f0e8b894b1
#
_entry.id   92fcb60383257ec63d7e24f0e8b894b1
#
_cell.length_a   1.000
_cell.length_b   1.000
_cell.length_c   1.000
_cell.angle_alpha   90.00
_cell.angle_beta   90.00
_cell.angle_gamma   90.00
#
_symmetry.space_group_name_H-M   'P 1'
#
loop_
_entity.id
_entity.type
_entity.pdbx_description
1 polymer ?
#
loop_
_entity_poly.entity_id
_entity_poly.type
_entity_poly.pdbx_seq_one_letter_code
_entity_poly.pdbx_strand_id
1 'polypeptide(L)'
;MEINVEAWKEFKVGDIFSCKTCPSSIKIELNEGDIPYISRTAVNNGQDGFVDVEEQMITKGNCITIGAEGVYAFYQANDFATGVKIYCLRNKHLNREIGLFLCTILNMENFKYNYGRARVLAKIKNETIKLPVDELGKPDWGYMERFTRKFEESENSSGHTIRSCIKT
;
A
#
# COMPACT_ATOMS: atom_id res chain seq x y z
N MET A 1 6.35 -20.91 5.96
CA MET A 1 5.65 -20.53 7.23
C MET A 1 4.16 -20.47 6.92
N GLU A 2 3.34 -21.25 7.62
CA GLU A 2 1.87 -21.26 7.41
C GLU A 2 1.24 -20.19 8.32
N ILE A 3 0.35 -19.34 7.77
CA ILE A 3 -0.37 -18.33 8.55
C ILE A 3 -1.79 -18.85 8.76
N ASN A 4 -2.18 -19.01 10.03
CA ASN A 4 -3.57 -19.25 10.38
C ASN A 4 -4.32 -17.91 10.42
N VAL A 5 -5.19 -17.68 9.44
CA VAL A 5 -6.01 -16.46 9.33
C VAL A 5 -7.38 -16.57 10.02
N GLU A 6 -7.71 -17.72 10.63
CA GLU A 6 -9.00 -17.93 11.29
C GLU A 6 -9.21 -17.02 12.50
N ALA A 7 -8.11 -16.68 13.20
CA ALA A 7 -8.14 -15.77 14.34
C ALA A 7 -8.10 -14.29 13.96
N TRP A 8 -7.96 -13.96 12.68
CA TRP A 8 -7.91 -12.57 12.23
C TRP A 8 -9.30 -11.93 12.28
N LYS A 9 -9.32 -10.64 12.57
CA LYS A 9 -10.56 -9.84 12.60
C LYS A 9 -10.65 -8.89 11.42
N GLU A 10 -11.88 -8.51 11.11
CA GLU A 10 -12.20 -7.55 10.06
C GLU A 10 -12.09 -6.12 10.58
N PHE A 11 -11.47 -5.26 9.77
CA PHE A 11 -11.32 -3.83 10.02
C PHE A 11 -11.66 -3.05 8.76
N LYS A 12 -12.39 -1.94 8.91
CA LYS A 12 -12.52 -0.97 7.82
C LYS A 12 -11.22 -0.23 7.63
N VAL A 13 -10.80 -0.08 6.38
CA VAL A 13 -9.57 0.66 6.02
C VAL A 13 -9.61 2.09 6.55
N GLY A 14 -10.76 2.77 6.44
CA GLY A 14 -10.93 4.13 6.94
C GLY A 14 -10.87 4.29 8.47
N ASP A 15 -11.03 3.20 9.25
CA ASP A 15 -10.94 3.23 10.71
C ASP A 15 -9.49 3.09 11.19
N ILE A 16 -8.64 2.45 10.38
CA ILE A 16 -7.23 2.21 10.72
C ILE A 16 -6.26 3.11 9.97
N PHE A 17 -6.68 3.74 8.86
CA PHE A 17 -5.86 4.64 8.07
C PHE A 17 -6.47 6.03 7.93
N SER A 18 -5.62 7.05 7.98
CA SER A 18 -5.92 8.33 7.36
C SER A 18 -5.76 8.21 5.85
N CYS A 19 -6.86 8.31 5.11
CA CYS A 19 -6.89 8.15 3.66
C CYS A 19 -7.14 9.50 2.98
N LYS A 20 -6.23 9.93 2.11
CA LYS A 20 -6.30 11.21 1.41
C LYS A 20 -5.96 11.05 -0.07
N THR A 21 -6.48 11.96 -0.92
CA THR A 21 -6.00 12.12 -2.29
C THR A 21 -4.66 12.86 -2.26
N CYS A 22 -3.68 12.38 -3.03
CA CYS A 22 -2.40 13.08 -3.20
C CYS A 22 -2.56 14.32 -4.09
N PRO A 23 -1.78 15.40 -3.89
CA PRO A 23 -1.60 16.43 -4.91
C PRO A 23 -1.14 15.77 -6.22
N SER A 24 -1.63 16.24 -7.37
CA SER A 24 -1.34 15.57 -8.64
C SER A 24 -0.87 16.54 -9.71
N SER A 25 0.10 16.09 -10.53
CA SER A 25 0.62 16.80 -11.69
C SER A 25 0.52 15.92 -12.93
N ILE A 26 0.44 16.56 -14.11
CA ILE A 26 0.42 15.84 -15.39
C ILE A 26 1.86 15.64 -15.83
N LYS A 27 2.33 14.39 -15.88
CA LYS A 27 3.73 14.03 -16.12
C LYS A 27 4.33 14.69 -17.37
N ILE A 28 3.60 14.73 -18.47
CA ILE A 28 4.09 15.30 -19.74
C ILE A 28 4.38 16.81 -19.67
N GLU A 29 3.85 17.49 -18.65
CA GLU A 29 4.08 18.92 -18.41
C GLU A 29 5.26 19.17 -17.45
N LEU A 30 5.88 18.11 -16.92
CA LEU A 30 6.98 18.18 -15.96
C LEU A 30 8.32 17.92 -16.62
N ASN A 31 9.35 18.58 -16.11
CA ASN A 31 10.73 18.28 -16.47
C ASN A 31 11.21 16.99 -15.75
N GLU A 32 12.24 16.36 -16.30
CA GLU A 32 13.00 15.32 -15.62
C GLU A 32 13.65 15.90 -14.36
N GLY A 33 13.69 15.11 -13.29
CA GLY A 33 14.23 15.53 -11.98
C GLY A 33 14.57 14.33 -11.10
N ASP A 34 14.62 14.58 -9.79
CA ASP A 34 15.05 13.56 -8.82
C ASP A 34 13.89 13.02 -7.94
N ILE A 35 12.68 13.56 -8.08
CA ILE A 35 11.52 13.14 -7.28
C ILE A 35 10.83 11.96 -7.98
N PRO A 36 10.68 10.79 -7.32
CA PRO A 36 9.94 9.66 -7.86
C PRO A 36 8.49 10.08 -8.24
N TYR A 37 8.05 9.71 -9.44
CA TYR A 37 6.68 9.97 -9.89
C TYR A 37 5.85 8.71 -9.83
N ILE A 38 4.82 8.72 -8.99
CA ILE A 38 3.91 7.60 -8.80
C ILE A 38 2.67 7.77 -9.69
N SER A 39 2.42 6.78 -10.52
CA SER A 39 1.27 6.72 -11.42
C SER A 39 0.35 5.55 -11.09
N ARG A 40 -0.66 5.32 -11.93
CA ARG A 40 -1.59 4.19 -11.77
C ARG A 40 -1.06 2.89 -12.40
N THR A 41 0.24 2.79 -12.65
CA THR A 41 0.87 1.56 -13.15
C THR A 41 0.83 0.46 -12.09
N ALA A 42 0.71 -0.79 -12.55
CA ALA A 42 0.70 -1.98 -11.70
C ALA A 42 2.10 -2.58 -11.47
N VAL A 43 3.13 -1.97 -12.05
CA VAL A 43 4.52 -2.47 -12.00
C VAL A 43 5.44 -1.45 -11.35
N ASN A 44 6.68 -1.86 -11.07
CA ASN A 44 7.74 -1.00 -10.54
C ASN A 44 7.30 -0.19 -9.30
N ASN A 45 6.61 -0.81 -8.35
CA ASN A 45 6.10 -0.16 -7.14
C ASN A 45 5.22 1.09 -7.41
N GLY A 46 4.53 1.12 -8.56
CA GLY A 46 3.75 2.27 -9.01
C GLY A 46 4.57 3.42 -9.58
N GLN A 47 5.91 3.31 -9.59
CA GLN A 47 6.81 4.36 -10.04
C GLN A 47 6.90 4.39 -11.57
N ASP A 48 6.69 5.56 -12.12
CA ASP A 48 6.74 5.88 -13.55
C ASP A 48 7.74 7.02 -13.80
N GLY A 49 9.02 6.79 -13.48
CA GLY A 49 10.12 7.71 -13.68
C GLY A 49 10.34 8.71 -12.54
N PHE A 50 11.08 9.77 -12.86
CA PHE A 50 11.45 10.85 -11.95
C PHE A 50 11.11 12.19 -12.57
N VAL A 51 10.73 13.16 -11.75
CA VAL A 51 10.28 14.49 -12.20
C VAL A 51 10.82 15.59 -11.30
N ASP A 52 10.82 16.82 -11.83
CA ASP A 52 10.98 18.04 -11.07
C ASP A 52 9.60 18.66 -10.81
N VAL A 53 9.28 18.93 -9.54
CA VAL A 53 7.99 19.49 -9.12
C VAL A 53 8.19 20.50 -7.98
N GLU A 54 7.27 21.42 -7.85
CA GLU A 54 7.21 22.34 -6.73
C GLU A 54 6.92 21.59 -5.41
N GLU A 55 7.47 22.10 -4.29
CA GLU A 55 7.40 21.45 -2.98
C GLU A 55 5.96 21.09 -2.54
N GLN A 56 4.97 21.95 -2.85
CA GLN A 56 3.57 21.69 -2.50
C GLN A 56 2.96 20.50 -3.26
N MET A 57 3.60 20.03 -4.33
CA MET A 57 3.16 18.86 -5.11
C MET A 57 3.79 17.57 -4.59
N ILE A 58 4.71 17.65 -3.63
CA ILE A 58 5.39 16.50 -3.04
C ILE A 58 4.55 15.91 -1.92
N THR A 59 4.26 14.62 -2.03
CA THR A 59 3.65 13.83 -0.96
C THR A 59 4.76 13.19 -0.13
N LYS A 60 4.69 13.31 1.19
CA LYS A 60 5.64 12.68 2.11
C LYS A 60 5.59 11.15 2.02
N GLY A 61 6.75 10.52 2.10
CA GLY A 61 6.91 9.07 2.16
C GLY A 61 6.32 8.44 3.42
N ASN A 62 6.72 7.22 3.71
CA ASN A 62 6.15 6.36 4.75
C ASN A 62 4.62 6.28 4.68
N CYS A 63 4.11 5.89 3.51
CA CYS A 63 2.69 5.69 3.27
C CYS A 63 2.44 4.55 2.27
N ILE A 64 1.19 4.10 2.20
CA ILE A 64 0.73 3.19 1.15
C ILE A 64 -0.01 4.01 0.10
N THR A 65 0.34 3.83 -1.17
CA THR A 65 -0.37 4.44 -2.30
C THR A 65 -1.29 3.43 -2.96
N ILE A 66 -2.46 3.89 -3.43
CA ILE A 66 -3.40 3.12 -4.26
C ILE A 66 -3.84 4.00 -5.42
N GLY A 67 -3.69 3.49 -6.65
CA GLY A 67 -4.20 4.14 -7.86
C GLY A 67 -5.62 3.67 -8.18
N ALA A 68 -6.53 4.60 -8.51
CA ALA A 68 -7.95 4.29 -8.71
C ALA A 68 -8.23 3.23 -9.78
N GLU A 69 -7.47 3.22 -10.86
CA GLU A 69 -7.64 2.31 -11.99
C GLU A 69 -6.56 1.22 -12.03
N GLY A 70 -5.36 1.51 -11.52
CA GLY A 70 -4.30 0.53 -11.33
C GLY A 70 -4.57 -0.43 -10.18
N VAL A 71 -5.40 -0.03 -9.24
CA VAL A 71 -5.95 -0.75 -8.06
C VAL A 71 -4.93 -1.34 -7.09
N TYR A 72 -3.65 -1.42 -7.44
CA TYR A 72 -2.61 -1.99 -6.60
C TYR A 72 -2.19 -1.02 -5.48
N ALA A 73 -1.95 -1.61 -4.32
CA ALA A 73 -1.36 -0.93 -3.16
C ALA A 73 0.16 -1.12 -3.17
N PHE A 74 0.90 -0.02 -2.98
CA PHE A 74 2.35 -0.01 -2.90
C PHE A 74 2.83 0.83 -1.72
N TYR A 75 3.85 0.34 -1.00
CA TYR A 75 4.50 1.11 0.05
C TYR A 75 5.54 2.06 -0.54
N GLN A 76 5.41 3.34 -0.19
CA GLN A 76 6.35 4.40 -0.58
C GLN A 76 7.18 4.80 0.63
N ALA A 77 8.47 4.47 0.61
CA ALA A 77 9.39 4.83 1.69
C ALA A 77 9.79 6.31 1.65
N ASN A 78 10.04 6.82 0.45
CA ASN A 78 10.54 8.17 0.19
C ASN A 78 9.42 9.12 -0.23
N ASP A 79 9.71 10.43 -0.19
CA ASP A 79 8.85 11.48 -0.73
C ASP A 79 8.69 11.31 -2.25
N PHE A 80 7.53 11.66 -2.80
CA PHE A 80 7.18 11.44 -4.19
C PHE A 80 6.17 12.46 -4.72
N ALA A 81 6.12 12.61 -6.04
CA ALA A 81 5.03 13.29 -6.75
C ALA A 81 4.07 12.26 -7.36
N THR A 82 2.86 12.66 -7.72
CA THR A 82 1.88 11.74 -8.27
C THR A 82 1.14 12.26 -9.50
N GLY A 83 0.67 11.32 -10.31
CA GLY A 83 -0.39 11.53 -11.27
C GLY A 83 -1.77 11.61 -10.62
N VAL A 84 -2.79 11.82 -11.44
CA VAL A 84 -4.18 11.94 -10.99
C VAL A 84 -4.72 10.65 -10.38
N LYS A 85 -5.61 10.79 -9.39
CA LYS A 85 -6.32 9.68 -8.74
C LYS A 85 -5.38 8.68 -8.04
N ILE A 86 -4.33 9.17 -7.42
CA ILE A 86 -3.53 8.43 -6.46
C ILE A 86 -3.95 8.83 -5.05
N TYR A 87 -4.17 7.83 -4.21
CA TYR A 87 -4.57 8.00 -2.82
C TYR A 87 -3.46 7.50 -1.91
N CYS A 88 -3.21 8.21 -0.81
CA CYS A 88 -2.27 7.78 0.21
C CYS A 88 -2.99 7.40 1.51
N LEU A 89 -2.54 6.29 2.10
CA LEU A 89 -3.01 5.73 3.35
C LEU A 89 -1.88 5.84 4.38
N ARG A 90 -2.17 6.45 5.53
CA ARG A 90 -1.21 6.65 6.62
C ARG A 90 -1.72 6.10 7.94
N ASN A 91 -0.80 5.55 8.72
CA ASN A 91 -1.04 5.13 10.08
C ASN A 91 0.22 5.40 10.91
N LYS A 92 0.07 5.73 12.20
CA LYS A 92 1.21 6.02 13.10
C LYS A 92 2.15 4.84 13.33
N HIS A 93 1.68 3.62 13.13
CA HIS A 93 2.46 2.39 13.28
C HIS A 93 3.16 1.97 11.98
N LEU A 94 2.90 2.69 10.87
CA LEU A 94 3.41 2.30 9.56
C LEU A 94 4.94 2.46 9.53
N ASN A 95 5.61 1.41 9.13
CA ASN A 95 6.99 1.36 8.70
C ASN A 95 7.07 0.48 7.44
N ARG A 96 8.27 0.23 6.92
CA ARG A 96 8.46 -0.56 5.70
C ARG A 96 7.85 -1.96 5.82
N GLU A 97 8.15 -2.67 6.88
CA GLU A 97 7.73 -4.07 7.08
C GLU A 97 6.21 -4.18 7.20
N ILE A 98 5.61 -3.33 8.03
CA ILE A 98 4.14 -3.25 8.19
C ILE A 98 3.49 -2.82 6.86
N GLY A 99 4.11 -1.87 6.16
CA GLY A 99 3.63 -1.40 4.86
C GLY A 99 3.59 -2.51 3.82
N LEU A 100 4.64 -3.33 3.71
CA LEU A 100 4.69 -4.47 2.79
C LEU A 100 3.64 -5.54 3.13
N PHE A 101 3.47 -5.85 4.42
CA PHE A 101 2.42 -6.76 4.89
C PHE A 101 1.03 -6.26 4.47
N LEU A 102 0.73 -5.00 4.77
CA LEU A 102 -0.56 -4.38 4.47
C LEU A 102 -0.81 -4.24 2.97
N CYS A 103 0.21 -3.92 2.17
CA CYS A 103 0.08 -3.91 0.71
C CYS A 103 -0.31 -5.29 0.18
N THR A 104 0.25 -6.37 0.75
CA THR A 104 -0.14 -7.74 0.38
C THR A 104 -1.61 -7.99 0.66
N ILE A 105 -2.09 -7.65 1.87
CA ILE A 105 -3.51 -7.80 2.26
C ILE A 105 -4.43 -6.97 1.35
N LEU A 106 -4.11 -5.69 1.15
CA LEU A 106 -4.90 -4.79 0.30
C LEU A 106 -4.94 -5.27 -1.17
N ASN A 107 -3.87 -5.88 -1.65
CA ASN A 107 -3.77 -6.41 -3.02
C ASN A 107 -4.53 -7.72 -3.20
N MET A 108 -4.80 -8.47 -2.14
CA MET A 108 -5.69 -9.65 -2.21
C MET A 108 -7.12 -9.27 -2.60
N GLU A 109 -7.56 -8.05 -2.33
CA GLU A 109 -8.88 -7.52 -2.64
C GLU A 109 -9.02 -6.95 -4.07
N ASN A 110 -7.94 -6.94 -4.86
CA ASN A 110 -7.90 -6.31 -6.20
C ASN A 110 -8.91 -6.92 -7.19
N PHE A 111 -9.28 -8.19 -7.03
CA PHE A 111 -10.28 -8.85 -7.87
C PHE A 111 -11.66 -8.18 -7.83
N LYS A 112 -11.95 -7.38 -6.80
CA LYS A 112 -13.20 -6.61 -6.65
C LYS A 112 -13.28 -5.41 -7.60
N TYR A 113 -12.15 -5.04 -8.22
CA TYR A 113 -11.99 -3.83 -9.02
C TYR A 113 -11.55 -4.14 -10.45
N ASN A 114 -11.99 -3.33 -11.38
CA ASN A 114 -11.62 -3.41 -12.80
C ASN A 114 -11.84 -2.04 -13.47
N TYR A 115 -11.64 -1.96 -14.77
CA TYR A 115 -11.79 -0.72 -15.55
C TYR A 115 -13.15 -0.03 -15.37
N GLY A 116 -14.24 -0.79 -15.23
CA GLY A 116 -15.59 -0.26 -14.95
C GLY A 116 -15.90 -0.06 -13.47
N ARG A 117 -15.00 -0.46 -12.58
CA ARG A 117 -15.18 -0.44 -11.12
C ARG A 117 -13.93 0.08 -10.43
N ALA A 118 -13.65 1.38 -10.60
CA ALA A 118 -12.48 2.03 -10.02
C ALA A 118 -12.47 1.96 -8.49
N ARG A 119 -11.25 1.79 -7.92
CA ARG A 119 -10.98 1.79 -6.47
C ARG A 119 -10.80 3.23 -5.98
N VAL A 120 -11.90 3.98 -5.93
CA VAL A 120 -11.88 5.39 -5.51
C VAL A 120 -11.83 5.55 -3.99
N LEU A 121 -11.42 6.74 -3.51
CA LEU A 121 -11.17 7.02 -2.09
C LEU A 121 -12.32 6.60 -1.16
N ALA A 122 -13.57 6.87 -1.55
CA ALA A 122 -14.75 6.49 -0.75
C ALA A 122 -14.89 4.97 -0.62
N LYS A 123 -14.59 4.21 -1.69
CA LYS A 123 -14.58 2.75 -1.65
C LYS A 123 -13.45 2.23 -0.79
N ILE A 124 -12.23 2.77 -0.96
CA ILE A 124 -11.06 2.40 -0.14
C ILE A 124 -11.37 2.54 1.36
N LYS A 125 -11.94 3.68 1.78
CA LYS A 125 -12.30 3.90 3.19
C LYS A 125 -13.32 2.88 3.72
N ASN A 126 -14.20 2.39 2.88
CA ASN A 126 -15.25 1.42 3.25
C ASN A 126 -14.85 -0.03 3.01
N GLU A 127 -13.67 -0.29 2.43
CA GLU A 127 -13.15 -1.64 2.34
C GLU A 127 -12.96 -2.26 3.72
N THR A 128 -13.26 -3.56 3.80
CA THR A 128 -12.96 -4.37 4.96
C THR A 128 -11.81 -5.31 4.63
N ILE A 129 -10.80 -5.31 5.47
CA ILE A 129 -9.64 -6.21 5.39
C ILE A 129 -9.51 -7.01 6.67
N LYS A 130 -8.98 -8.23 6.58
CA LYS A 130 -8.68 -9.07 7.75
C LYS A 130 -7.24 -8.83 8.19
N LEU A 131 -7.03 -8.62 9.49
CA LEU A 131 -5.72 -8.42 10.09
C LEU A 131 -5.53 -9.28 11.33
N PRO A 132 -4.29 -9.70 11.63
CA PRO A 132 -3.96 -10.31 12.91
C PRO A 132 -4.28 -9.34 14.05
N VAL A 133 -4.71 -9.88 15.18
CA VAL A 133 -5.10 -9.09 16.35
C VAL A 133 -4.29 -9.45 17.58
N ASP A 134 -4.05 -8.44 18.43
CA ASP A 134 -3.51 -8.59 19.76
C ASP A 134 -4.56 -9.16 20.75
N GLU A 135 -4.16 -9.33 22.02
CA GLU A 135 -5.05 -9.82 23.09
C GLU A 135 -6.26 -8.93 23.35
N LEU A 136 -6.18 -7.65 22.97
CA LEU A 136 -7.27 -6.67 23.07
C LEU A 136 -8.18 -6.65 21.82
N GLY A 137 -7.87 -7.47 20.82
CA GLY A 137 -8.59 -7.53 19.56
C GLY A 137 -8.35 -6.34 18.63
N LYS A 138 -7.25 -5.61 18.82
CA LYS A 138 -6.77 -4.55 17.93
C LYS A 138 -5.75 -5.11 16.94
N PRO A 139 -5.48 -4.43 15.80
CA PRO A 139 -4.44 -4.88 14.87
C PRO A 139 -3.10 -5.09 15.56
N ASP A 140 -2.52 -6.28 15.45
CA ASP A 140 -1.19 -6.61 15.99
C ASP A 140 -0.09 -6.15 15.02
N TRP A 141 0.28 -4.87 15.15
CA TRP A 141 1.34 -4.25 14.34
C TRP A 141 2.69 -4.94 14.54
N GLY A 142 2.98 -5.37 15.76
CA GLY A 142 4.22 -6.08 16.07
C GLY A 142 4.30 -7.45 15.40
N TYR A 143 3.18 -8.16 15.30
CA TYR A 143 3.13 -9.42 14.55
C TYR A 143 3.41 -9.18 13.06
N MET A 144 2.76 -8.17 12.43
CA MET A 144 2.94 -7.85 11.02
C MET A 144 4.42 -7.54 10.71
N GLU A 145 5.06 -6.72 11.55
CA GLU A 145 6.46 -6.38 11.40
C GLU A 145 7.38 -7.60 11.51
N ARG A 146 7.23 -8.37 12.58
CA ARG A 146 8.05 -9.58 12.81
C ARG A 146 7.84 -10.62 11.70
N PHE A 147 6.62 -10.76 11.22
CA PHE A 147 6.30 -11.68 10.13
C PHE A 147 7.05 -11.31 8.86
N THR A 148 6.98 -10.04 8.42
CA THR A 148 7.66 -9.57 7.22
C THR A 148 9.18 -9.75 7.32
N ARG A 149 9.79 -9.38 8.45
CA ARG A 149 11.25 -9.57 8.67
C ARG A 149 11.66 -11.04 8.55
N LYS A 150 10.98 -11.94 9.24
CA LYS A 150 11.27 -13.38 9.17
C LYS A 150 11.07 -13.94 7.76
N PHE A 151 10.07 -13.42 7.05
CA PHE A 151 9.81 -13.83 5.68
C PHE A 151 10.98 -13.43 4.76
N GLU A 152 11.43 -12.18 4.82
CA GLU A 152 12.57 -11.68 4.03
C GLU A 152 13.87 -12.43 4.35
N GLU A 153 14.12 -12.75 5.63
CA GLU A 153 15.26 -13.58 6.04
C GLU A 153 15.22 -14.99 5.44
N SER A 154 14.03 -15.59 5.34
CA SER A 154 13.84 -16.92 4.76
C SER A 154 13.95 -16.93 3.22
N GLU A 155 13.60 -15.83 2.56
CA GLU A 155 13.65 -15.69 1.09
C GLU A 155 15.07 -15.56 0.55
N ASN A 156 15.98 -14.95 1.29
CA ASN A 156 17.41 -14.98 0.96
C ASN A 156 17.94 -16.42 0.85
N SER A 157 17.12 -17.41 1.25
CA SER A 157 17.42 -18.84 1.23
C SER A 157 16.59 -19.68 0.21
N SER A 158 15.44 -19.24 -0.34
CA SER A 158 14.52 -20.16 -1.06
C SER A 158 13.50 -19.62 -2.08
N GLY A 159 13.44 -18.32 -2.40
CA GLY A 159 12.66 -17.80 -3.55
C GLY A 159 11.12 -17.83 -3.48
N HIS A 160 10.49 -17.71 -2.31
CA HIS A 160 9.02 -17.67 -2.13
C HIS A 160 8.49 -16.22 -1.94
N THR A 161 7.21 -15.94 -2.27
CA THR A 161 6.58 -14.63 -2.04
C THR A 161 5.63 -14.63 -0.86
N ILE A 162 5.47 -13.47 -0.15
CA ILE A 162 4.56 -13.34 1.01
C ILE A 162 3.13 -13.83 0.70
N ARG A 163 2.65 -13.58 -0.52
CA ARG A 163 1.32 -14.00 -0.97
C ARG A 163 1.12 -15.52 -0.90
N SER A 164 2.15 -16.32 -1.11
CA SER A 164 2.06 -17.79 -1.04
C SER A 164 1.91 -18.33 0.38
N CYS A 165 2.21 -17.50 1.40
CA CYS A 165 2.10 -17.89 2.81
C CYS A 165 0.73 -17.56 3.42
N ILE A 166 -0.09 -16.71 2.77
CA ILE A 166 -1.42 -16.34 3.25
C ILE A 166 -2.43 -17.21 2.50
N LYS A 167 -2.84 -18.31 3.12
CA LYS A 167 -3.96 -19.12 2.61
C LYS A 167 -5.26 -18.59 3.23
N THR A 168 -6.22 -18.28 2.38
CA THR A 168 -7.62 -17.99 2.75
C THR A 168 -8.37 -19.26 3.06
#